data_26e5b7fa8f0ed5fc210333096b6dfd49
#
_entry.id   26e5b7fa8f0ed5fc210333096b6dfd49
#
_cell.length_a   1.000
_cell.length_b   1.000
_cell.length_c   1.000
_cell.angle_alpha   90.00
_cell.angle_beta   90.00
_cell.angle_gamma   90.00
#
_symmetry.space_group_name_H-M   'P 1'
#
loop_
_entity.id
_entity.type
_entity.pdbx_description
1 polymer ?
#
loop_
_entity_poly.entity_id
_entity_poly.type
_entity_poly.pdbx_seq_one_letter_code
_entity_poly.pdbx_strand_id
1 'polypeptide(L)'
;MGYPGVLPVLNEAVLASAVKLGIAINGKIASESKFDRKQYFYPDLPKNYQISQYDLPIVQHGALEIELADKKTGEVQRKTIGITRLHMEEDAGKLVHAGSDRLSGSTHSLVDFNRTGVPLLEIVSEPDLRSGQEAAEYAQELRRLVRYLGISDGNMQEGSLRCDVNVSVRPVGQEKFGTKVEIKNMNSFSAIQKAIDYEIERQIEALENGAKIVQETRLWEENGQRTVSMRSKEGSSDYRYFPEPDLPPIEVSAEQLEQWKAEIPELPAQKRSRYETQLGLSAYDARVLTDDREVAEYFEAAVAAGANPKLVTNWVTQDIAAYLNNNKLTISEIALKPEVLAELVNLIEKGTISGKIAKELLSELIAKGGSAKELVEKKGLIQISDPAELEKIIDELIAANPKEVEKFRSGKTNVKGFFVGQVMKKTSGRADPKLTNQLIDKKLQG
;
A
#
# COMPACT_ATOMS: atom_id res chain seq x y z
N MET A 1 -14.79 3.64 30.98
CA MET A 1 -16.01 3.41 31.75
C MET A 1 -16.27 4.66 32.61
N GLY A 2 -17.41 5.30 32.47
CA GLY A 2 -17.71 6.58 33.11
C GLY A 2 -18.35 6.42 34.51
N TYR A 3 -17.74 5.68 35.39
CA TYR A 3 -18.23 5.63 36.77
C TYR A 3 -17.92 6.95 37.49
N PRO A 4 -18.86 7.52 38.25
CA PRO A 4 -18.61 8.71 39.07
C PRO A 4 -17.43 8.52 40.02
N GLY A 5 -16.52 9.49 40.07
CA GLY A 5 -15.36 9.49 40.95
C GLY A 5 -14.17 8.66 40.49
N VAL A 6 -14.22 8.06 39.28
CA VAL A 6 -13.09 7.34 38.69
C VAL A 6 -12.32 8.29 37.77
N LEU A 7 -11.01 8.42 37.97
CA LEU A 7 -10.11 9.17 37.10
C LEU A 7 -9.80 8.35 35.85
N PRO A 8 -9.52 9.02 34.70
CA PRO A 8 -9.05 8.36 33.50
C PRO A 8 -7.69 7.69 33.73
N VAL A 9 -7.46 6.57 33.03
CA VAL A 9 -6.17 5.87 33.02
C VAL A 9 -5.72 5.69 31.57
N LEU A 10 -4.48 6.03 31.28
CA LEU A 10 -3.90 5.83 29.96
C LEU A 10 -3.82 4.33 29.64
N ASN A 11 -4.26 3.96 28.44
CA ASN A 11 -4.08 2.61 27.95
C ASN A 11 -2.61 2.41 27.49
N GLU A 12 -1.90 1.48 28.14
CA GLU A 12 -0.51 1.17 27.84
C GLU A 12 -0.26 0.81 26.36
N ALA A 13 -1.22 0.14 25.72
CA ALA A 13 -1.11 -0.22 24.30
C ALA A 13 -1.02 1.00 23.39
N VAL A 14 -1.62 2.14 23.76
CA VAL A 14 -1.51 3.39 23.01
C VAL A 14 -0.11 3.97 23.10
N LEU A 15 0.46 3.97 24.31
CA LEU A 15 1.83 4.43 24.53
C LEU A 15 2.83 3.56 23.77
N ALA A 16 2.70 2.23 23.85
CA ALA A 16 3.53 1.30 23.09
C ALA A 16 3.42 1.54 21.57
N SER A 17 2.20 1.77 21.07
CA SER A 17 1.96 2.07 19.64
C SER A 17 2.61 3.39 19.22
N ALA A 18 2.49 4.43 20.04
CA ALA A 18 3.10 5.74 19.77
C ALA A 18 4.64 5.65 19.74
N VAL A 19 5.23 4.93 20.70
CA VAL A 19 6.69 4.74 20.77
C VAL A 19 7.20 3.89 19.60
N LYS A 20 6.54 2.77 19.27
CA LYS A 20 6.92 1.94 18.10
C LYS A 20 6.86 2.73 16.79
N LEU A 21 5.80 3.49 16.58
CA LEU A 21 5.69 4.34 15.40
C LEU A 21 6.74 5.45 15.43
N GLY A 22 7.01 6.04 16.60
CA GLY A 22 8.07 7.03 16.79
C GLY A 22 9.45 6.50 16.40
N ILE A 23 9.79 5.27 16.80
CA ILE A 23 11.04 4.61 16.40
C ILE A 23 11.06 4.35 14.89
N ALA A 24 9.96 3.88 14.33
CA ALA A 24 9.85 3.56 12.90
C ALA A 24 10.03 4.78 11.98
N ILE A 25 9.65 5.97 12.46
CA ILE A 25 9.88 7.25 11.75
C ILE A 25 11.18 7.95 12.18
N ASN A 26 12.10 7.24 12.82
CA ASN A 26 13.37 7.79 13.31
C ASN A 26 13.21 8.99 14.24
N GLY A 27 12.10 9.07 14.98
CA GLY A 27 11.80 10.15 15.91
C GLY A 27 12.53 10.01 17.23
N LYS A 28 12.72 11.14 17.90
CA LYS A 28 13.25 11.21 19.26
C LYS A 28 12.11 10.94 20.24
N ILE A 29 12.15 9.81 20.93
CA ILE A 29 11.19 9.47 21.98
C ILE A 29 11.50 10.34 23.22
N ALA A 30 10.47 10.99 23.78
CA ALA A 30 10.58 11.76 24.98
C ALA A 30 10.72 10.84 26.21
N SER A 31 11.66 11.14 27.10
CA SER A 31 11.77 10.44 28.39
C SER A 31 10.63 10.80 29.34
N GLU A 32 10.10 12.00 29.21
CA GLU A 32 8.95 12.52 29.92
C GLU A 32 7.99 13.21 28.95
N SER A 33 6.72 12.94 29.06
CA SER A 33 5.65 13.50 28.26
C SER A 33 4.43 13.77 29.12
N LYS A 34 3.50 14.60 28.67
CA LYS A 34 2.25 14.88 29.41
C LYS A 34 1.09 15.07 28.46
N PHE A 35 -0.10 14.92 29.01
CA PHE A 35 -1.33 15.34 28.36
C PHE A 35 -1.71 16.76 28.74
N ASP A 36 -2.36 17.43 27.80
CA ASP A 36 -2.94 18.76 27.91
C ASP A 36 -4.42 18.72 27.51
N ARG A 37 -5.21 19.64 28.04
CA ARG A 37 -6.58 19.89 27.57
C ARG A 37 -6.57 20.90 26.44
N LYS A 38 -6.98 20.48 25.24
CA LYS A 38 -7.22 21.31 24.07
C LYS A 38 -8.68 21.73 24.06
N GLN A 39 -8.96 22.98 24.39
CA GLN A 39 -10.32 23.43 24.62
C GLN A 39 -10.97 23.94 23.35
N TYR A 40 -12.10 23.33 22.99
CA TYR A 40 -13.00 23.83 21.95
C TYR A 40 -14.41 23.24 22.14
N PHE A 41 -15.42 23.96 21.61
CA PHE A 41 -16.83 23.58 21.77
C PHE A 41 -17.32 22.97 20.46
N TYR A 42 -17.72 21.70 20.52
CA TYR A 42 -18.32 21.03 19.37
C TYR A 42 -19.33 19.99 19.85
N PRO A 43 -20.45 19.74 19.10
CA PRO A 43 -21.49 18.82 19.56
C PRO A 43 -21.01 17.39 19.81
N ASP A 44 -20.00 16.92 19.10
CA ASP A 44 -19.40 15.59 19.24
C ASP A 44 -18.27 15.51 20.28
N LEU A 45 -18.02 16.62 20.98
CA LEU A 45 -17.05 16.72 22.08
C LEU A 45 -17.76 17.22 23.36
N PRO A 46 -18.53 16.35 24.06
CA PRO A 46 -19.47 16.78 25.11
C PRO A 46 -18.81 17.40 26.33
N LYS A 47 -17.55 17.09 26.62
CA LYS A 47 -16.80 17.67 27.73
C LYS A 47 -16.12 19.01 27.40
N ASN A 48 -16.27 19.51 26.14
CA ASN A 48 -15.76 20.78 25.64
C ASN A 48 -14.22 20.92 25.60
N TYR A 49 -13.50 19.81 25.74
CA TYR A 49 -12.06 19.73 25.52
C TYR A 49 -11.70 18.34 24.99
N GLN A 50 -10.58 18.28 24.29
CA GLN A 50 -9.94 17.05 23.82
C GLN A 50 -8.67 16.84 24.63
N ILE A 51 -8.45 15.64 25.14
CA ILE A 51 -7.15 15.24 25.69
C ILE A 51 -6.19 15.11 24.54
N SER A 52 -5.07 15.82 24.60
CA SER A 52 -4.05 15.92 23.55
C SER A 52 -2.67 16.14 24.18
N GLN A 53 -1.64 16.37 23.38
CA GLN A 53 -0.30 16.75 23.83
C GLN A 53 0.16 18.00 23.06
N TYR A 54 0.68 18.99 23.75
CA TYR A 54 1.06 20.27 23.14
C TYR A 54 2.57 20.54 23.19
N ASP A 55 3.12 20.89 24.35
CA ASP A 55 4.52 21.29 24.50
C ASP A 55 5.48 20.10 24.77
N LEU A 56 4.98 18.99 25.31
CA LEU A 56 5.74 17.78 25.57
C LEU A 56 5.14 16.55 24.86
N PRO A 57 5.14 16.51 23.52
CA PRO A 57 4.65 15.36 22.78
C PRO A 57 5.57 14.15 23.00
N ILE A 58 5.01 12.96 22.84
CA ILE A 58 5.76 11.70 23.06
C ILE A 58 6.90 11.50 22.05
N VAL A 59 6.80 12.04 20.83
CA VAL A 59 7.83 11.94 19.79
C VAL A 59 8.06 13.29 19.13
N GLN A 60 9.33 13.62 18.91
CA GLN A 60 9.78 14.83 18.22
C GLN A 60 10.82 14.48 17.14
N HIS A 61 10.97 15.36 16.16
CA HIS A 61 12.06 15.37 15.18
C HIS A 61 12.23 14.04 14.40
N GLY A 62 11.14 13.47 13.95
CA GLY A 62 11.18 12.29 13.09
C GLY A 62 11.47 12.61 11.62
N ALA A 63 11.63 11.57 10.83
CA ALA A 63 11.76 11.65 9.38
C ALA A 63 11.24 10.39 8.71
N LEU A 64 10.66 10.54 7.52
CA LEU A 64 10.17 9.43 6.70
C LEU A 64 10.67 9.59 5.27
N GLU A 65 11.28 8.53 4.73
CA GLU A 65 11.67 8.50 3.32
C GLU A 65 10.48 8.04 2.46
N ILE A 66 10.23 8.78 1.39
CA ILE A 66 9.24 8.43 0.36
C ILE A 66 9.94 8.09 -0.95
N GLU A 67 9.32 7.22 -1.73
CA GLU A 67 9.81 6.79 -3.04
C GLU A 67 8.86 7.27 -4.14
N LEU A 68 9.39 8.06 -5.06
CA LEU A 68 8.68 8.61 -6.21
C LEU A 68 9.10 7.85 -7.46
N ALA A 69 8.26 6.97 -7.95
CA ALA A 69 8.53 6.24 -9.19
C ALA A 69 8.10 7.06 -10.42
N ASP A 70 9.01 7.28 -11.34
CA ASP A 70 8.67 7.79 -12.66
C ASP A 70 8.00 6.68 -13.48
N LYS A 71 6.76 6.91 -13.88
CA LYS A 71 5.95 5.91 -14.62
C LYS A 71 6.49 5.60 -16.02
N LYS A 72 7.34 6.47 -16.61
CA LYS A 72 7.87 6.31 -17.97
C LYS A 72 9.23 5.62 -17.98
N THR A 73 10.11 6.01 -17.05
CA THR A 73 11.48 5.49 -16.98
C THR A 73 11.62 4.33 -16.02
N GLY A 74 10.72 4.20 -15.04
CA GLY A 74 10.83 3.25 -13.93
C GLY A 74 11.87 3.66 -12.88
N GLU A 75 12.49 4.83 -13.04
CA GLU A 75 13.43 5.35 -12.05
C GLU A 75 12.70 5.72 -10.75
N VAL A 76 13.33 5.41 -9.62
CA VAL A 76 12.83 5.73 -8.29
C VAL A 76 13.69 6.82 -7.68
N GLN A 77 13.08 7.95 -7.39
CA GLN A 77 13.70 9.02 -6.60
C GLN A 77 13.29 8.85 -5.14
N ARG A 78 14.25 9.01 -4.23
CA ARG A 78 14.02 8.98 -2.78
C ARG A 78 14.09 10.40 -2.23
N LYS A 79 13.13 10.73 -1.35
CA LYS A 79 13.05 12.01 -0.69
C LYS A 79 12.70 11.82 0.78
N THR A 80 13.46 12.45 1.65
CA THR A 80 13.17 12.47 3.08
C THR A 80 12.24 13.63 3.41
N ILE A 81 11.18 13.34 4.16
CA ILE A 81 10.22 14.29 4.69
C ILE A 81 10.40 14.34 6.20
N GLY A 82 10.66 15.53 6.74
CA GLY A 82 10.76 15.74 8.18
C GLY A 82 9.40 15.59 8.86
N ILE A 83 9.44 15.16 10.10
CA ILE A 83 8.28 15.07 10.99
C ILE A 83 8.58 15.89 12.23
N THR A 84 7.78 16.93 12.45
CA THR A 84 7.92 17.82 13.61
C THR A 84 7.66 17.07 14.90
N ARG A 85 6.56 16.29 14.93
CA ARG A 85 6.13 15.52 16.10
C ARG A 85 5.13 14.44 15.75
N LEU A 86 5.02 13.47 16.66
CA LEU A 86 3.91 12.57 16.82
C LEU A 86 3.39 12.71 18.23
N HIS A 87 2.09 12.88 18.40
CA HIS A 87 1.49 13.02 19.71
C HIS A 87 0.21 12.19 19.84
N MET A 88 -0.13 11.89 21.09
CA MET A 88 -1.32 11.11 21.43
C MET A 88 -2.49 12.05 21.69
N GLU A 89 -3.65 11.67 21.19
CA GLU A 89 -4.93 12.35 21.42
C GLU A 89 -6.06 11.33 21.69
N GLU A 90 -7.20 11.81 22.10
CA GLU A 90 -8.46 11.08 22.01
C GLU A 90 -9.28 11.54 20.80
N ASP A 91 -10.03 10.64 20.19
CA ASP A 91 -10.95 11.03 19.11
C ASP A 91 -12.26 11.59 19.68
N ALA A 92 -12.88 12.49 18.92
CA ALA A 92 -14.22 13.01 19.18
C ALA A 92 -15.30 12.02 18.67
N GLY A 93 -16.56 12.30 18.94
CA GLY A 93 -17.69 11.58 18.37
C GLY A 93 -17.77 11.81 16.85
N LYS A 94 -18.87 11.37 16.26
CA LYS A 94 -19.16 11.55 14.84
C LYS A 94 -20.46 12.32 14.64
N LEU A 95 -20.43 13.32 13.76
CA LEU A 95 -21.63 14.03 13.32
C LEU A 95 -22.10 13.45 11.98
N VAL A 96 -23.39 13.10 11.91
CA VAL A 96 -24.06 12.67 10.68
C VAL A 96 -25.17 13.65 10.35
N HIS A 97 -25.04 14.36 9.23
CA HIS A 97 -25.99 15.37 8.79
C HIS A 97 -27.11 14.71 7.98
N ALA A 98 -28.38 14.95 8.37
CA ALA A 98 -29.52 14.36 7.68
C ALA A 98 -29.84 15.13 6.38
N GLY A 99 -29.92 14.40 5.26
CA GLY A 99 -30.29 14.93 3.95
C GLY A 99 -29.21 15.70 3.20
N SER A 100 -28.01 15.84 3.76
CA SER A 100 -26.89 16.55 3.13
C SER A 100 -25.57 16.09 3.77
N ASP A 101 -24.50 16.04 2.98
CA ASP A 101 -23.15 15.81 3.48
C ASP A 101 -22.57 17.03 4.23
N ARG A 102 -23.33 18.13 4.30
CA ARG A 102 -22.93 19.40 4.90
C ARG A 102 -23.98 19.88 5.91
N LEU A 103 -23.52 20.66 6.89
CA LEU A 103 -24.39 21.33 7.86
C LEU A 103 -25.35 22.27 7.16
N SER A 104 -24.89 22.99 6.12
CA SER A 104 -25.78 23.83 5.27
C SER A 104 -26.64 22.95 4.37
N GLY A 105 -27.94 22.98 4.59
CA GLY A 105 -28.92 22.14 3.87
C GLY A 105 -29.40 20.93 4.66
N SER A 106 -28.82 20.66 5.82
CA SER A 106 -29.28 19.63 6.76
C SER A 106 -30.37 20.21 7.69
N THR A 107 -31.43 19.43 7.92
CA THR A 107 -32.49 19.80 8.87
C THR A 107 -32.12 19.52 10.32
N HIS A 108 -31.24 18.55 10.55
CA HIS A 108 -30.72 18.16 11.85
C HIS A 108 -29.44 17.31 11.68
N SER A 109 -28.68 17.18 12.77
CA SER A 109 -27.52 16.34 12.83
C SER A 109 -27.69 15.29 13.93
N LEU A 110 -27.33 14.05 13.64
CA LEU A 110 -27.19 12.98 14.64
C LEU A 110 -25.78 12.99 15.20
N VAL A 111 -25.66 12.82 16.50
CA VAL A 111 -24.37 12.72 17.19
C VAL A 111 -24.16 11.27 17.63
N ASP A 112 -23.09 10.66 17.12
CA ASP A 112 -22.69 9.30 17.51
C ASP A 112 -21.44 9.40 18.38
N PHE A 113 -21.57 8.99 19.65
CA PHE A 113 -20.46 9.01 20.61
C PHE A 113 -19.66 7.71 20.70
N ASN A 114 -19.95 6.70 19.87
CA ASN A 114 -19.26 5.41 19.95
C ASN A 114 -17.74 5.50 19.67
N ARG A 115 -17.30 6.53 18.97
CA ARG A 115 -15.89 6.80 18.70
C ARG A 115 -15.22 7.67 19.79
N THR A 116 -15.98 8.35 20.63
CA THR A 116 -15.45 9.29 21.63
C THR A 116 -14.48 8.60 22.60
N GLY A 117 -13.29 9.18 22.75
CA GLY A 117 -12.25 8.66 23.62
C GLY A 117 -11.43 7.50 23.01
N VAL A 118 -11.69 7.11 21.77
CA VAL A 118 -10.82 6.17 21.05
C VAL A 118 -9.45 6.82 20.87
N PRO A 119 -8.35 6.11 21.17
CA PRO A 119 -7.01 6.65 21.00
C PRO A 119 -6.70 7.04 19.56
N LEU A 120 -6.06 8.16 19.40
CA LEU A 120 -5.62 8.74 18.12
C LEU A 120 -4.16 9.14 18.22
N LEU A 121 -3.38 8.86 17.18
CA LEU A 121 -2.02 9.38 17.00
C LEU A 121 -2.05 10.44 15.89
N GLU A 122 -1.62 11.65 16.19
CA GLU A 122 -1.47 12.72 15.20
C GLU A 122 0.01 12.87 14.84
N ILE A 123 0.30 12.84 13.53
CA ILE A 123 1.63 13.03 12.96
C ILE A 123 1.64 14.36 12.22
N VAL A 124 2.54 15.26 12.57
CA VAL A 124 2.71 16.56 11.93
C VAL A 124 4.00 16.57 11.15
N SER A 125 3.91 16.68 9.83
CA SER A 125 5.09 16.79 8.96
C SER A 125 5.72 18.19 8.99
N GLU A 126 7.02 18.26 8.68
CA GLU A 126 7.65 19.49 8.24
C GLU A 126 7.11 19.89 6.85
N PRO A 127 7.19 21.18 6.47
CA PRO A 127 6.69 21.66 5.19
C PRO A 127 7.66 21.35 4.03
N ASP A 128 8.06 20.09 3.88
CA ASP A 128 9.03 19.62 2.91
C ASP A 128 8.40 19.15 1.59
N LEU A 129 7.10 18.86 1.61
CA LEU A 129 6.35 18.40 0.45
C LEU A 129 6.18 19.52 -0.60
N ARG A 130 6.28 19.16 -1.89
CA ARG A 130 6.25 20.13 -3.01
C ARG A 130 5.21 19.81 -4.07
N SER A 131 4.54 18.66 -3.99
CA SER A 131 3.52 18.25 -4.96
C SER A 131 2.45 17.37 -4.32
N GLY A 132 1.30 17.23 -4.99
CA GLY A 132 0.26 16.31 -4.58
C GLY A 132 0.72 14.85 -4.63
N GLN A 133 1.59 14.50 -5.58
CA GLN A 133 2.18 13.16 -5.66
C GLN A 133 3.03 12.84 -4.43
N GLU A 134 3.92 13.75 -4.02
CA GLU A 134 4.73 13.58 -2.81
C GLU A 134 3.87 13.40 -1.55
N ALA A 135 2.79 14.17 -1.42
CA ALA A 135 1.89 14.07 -0.28
C ALA A 135 1.11 12.75 -0.26
N ALA A 136 0.65 12.29 -1.42
CA ALA A 136 -0.01 10.99 -1.53
C ALA A 136 0.94 9.84 -1.17
N GLU A 137 2.19 9.87 -1.64
CA GLU A 137 3.19 8.87 -1.29
C GLU A 137 3.57 8.89 0.19
N TYR A 138 3.69 10.08 0.78
CA TYR A 138 3.93 10.24 2.22
C TYR A 138 2.81 9.59 3.04
N ALA A 139 1.56 9.86 2.69
CA ALA A 139 0.41 9.26 3.37
C ALA A 139 0.34 7.73 3.16
N GLN A 140 0.70 7.24 1.97
CA GLN A 140 0.78 5.81 1.70
C GLN A 140 1.88 5.12 2.51
N GLU A 141 3.06 5.74 2.62
CA GLU A 141 4.16 5.18 3.41
C GLU A 141 3.81 5.13 4.91
N LEU A 142 3.16 6.17 5.45
CA LEU A 142 2.63 6.15 6.81
C LEU A 142 1.62 5.01 7.01
N ARG A 143 0.70 4.81 6.04
CA ARG A 143 -0.23 3.68 6.09
C ARG A 143 0.49 2.34 6.12
N ARG A 144 1.52 2.15 5.29
CA ARG A 144 2.32 0.92 5.32
C ARG A 144 2.94 0.70 6.69
N LEU A 145 3.56 1.73 7.26
CA LEU A 145 4.18 1.64 8.58
C LEU A 145 3.18 1.23 9.67
N VAL A 146 2.03 1.89 9.77
CA VAL A 146 1.04 1.56 10.82
C VAL A 146 0.47 0.15 10.66
N ARG A 147 0.33 -0.35 9.43
CA ARG A 147 -0.08 -1.74 9.15
C ARG A 147 1.02 -2.75 9.51
N TYR A 148 2.27 -2.49 9.16
CA TYR A 148 3.40 -3.34 9.51
C TYR A 148 3.59 -3.45 11.03
N LEU A 149 3.40 -2.35 11.73
CA LEU A 149 3.47 -2.30 13.19
C LEU A 149 2.22 -2.88 13.89
N GLY A 150 1.16 -3.19 13.16
CA GLY A 150 -0.09 -3.67 13.73
C GLY A 150 -0.84 -2.62 14.57
N ILE A 151 -0.60 -1.34 14.33
CA ILE A 151 -1.18 -0.21 15.07
C ILE A 151 -2.57 0.13 14.52
N SER A 152 -2.73 0.12 13.19
CA SER A 152 -3.97 0.48 12.51
C SER A 152 -4.06 -0.25 11.16
N ASP A 153 -5.27 -0.45 10.66
CA ASP A 153 -5.52 -0.93 9.29
C ASP A 153 -5.27 0.18 8.25
N GLY A 154 -5.23 1.44 8.68
CA GLY A 154 -4.99 2.60 7.84
C GLY A 154 -6.07 2.83 6.79
N ASN A 155 -7.32 2.45 7.06
CA ASN A 155 -8.43 2.61 6.13
C ASN A 155 -8.96 4.05 6.17
N MET A 156 -8.74 4.79 5.07
CA MET A 156 -9.19 6.17 4.95
C MET A 156 -10.72 6.28 4.81
N GLN A 157 -11.39 5.30 4.19
CA GLN A 157 -12.84 5.33 3.98
C GLN A 157 -13.60 5.09 5.29
N GLU A 158 -13.05 4.28 6.18
CA GLU A 158 -13.61 4.01 7.51
C GLU A 158 -13.14 5.00 8.57
N GLY A 159 -12.18 5.87 8.22
CA GLY A 159 -11.67 6.91 9.10
C GLY A 159 -10.57 6.45 10.05
N SER A 160 -9.99 5.25 9.86
CA SER A 160 -8.82 4.78 10.62
C SER A 160 -7.54 5.54 10.28
N LEU A 161 -7.47 6.16 9.09
CA LEU A 161 -6.46 7.11 8.68
C LEU A 161 -7.15 8.35 8.11
N ARG A 162 -6.80 9.52 8.64
CA ARG A 162 -7.30 10.82 8.16
C ARG A 162 -6.12 11.69 7.80
N CYS A 163 -6.29 12.52 6.78
CA CYS A 163 -5.26 13.43 6.32
C CYS A 163 -5.85 14.82 6.14
N ASP A 164 -5.34 15.78 6.90
CA ASP A 164 -5.59 17.20 6.72
C ASP A 164 -4.36 17.82 6.05
N VAL A 165 -4.56 18.61 5.00
CA VAL A 165 -3.47 19.16 4.20
C VAL A 165 -3.46 20.69 4.30
N ASN A 166 -2.29 21.26 4.53
CA ASN A 166 -2.07 22.71 4.45
C ASN A 166 -1.28 23.02 3.18
N VAL A 167 -1.85 23.82 2.29
CA VAL A 167 -1.23 24.24 1.03
C VAL A 167 -0.98 25.74 1.05
N SER A 168 0.22 26.17 0.67
CA SER A 168 0.56 27.56 0.36
C SER A 168 1.51 27.62 -0.82
N VAL A 169 1.39 28.66 -1.64
CA VAL A 169 2.32 28.92 -2.74
C VAL A 169 3.11 30.20 -2.49
N ARG A 170 4.31 30.28 -3.03
CA ARG A 170 5.19 31.45 -2.97
C ARG A 170 6.00 31.57 -4.25
N PRO A 171 6.43 32.77 -4.65
CA PRO A 171 7.37 32.94 -5.76
C PRO A 171 8.67 32.16 -5.54
N VAL A 172 9.27 31.70 -6.62
CA VAL A 172 10.58 31.03 -6.58
C VAL A 172 11.62 31.99 -6.00
N GLY A 173 12.41 31.50 -5.05
CA GLY A 173 13.43 32.28 -4.35
C GLY A 173 12.94 33.03 -3.09
N GLN A 174 11.63 33.08 -2.83
CA GLN A 174 11.12 33.62 -1.60
C GLN A 174 11.25 32.60 -0.46
N GLU A 175 11.86 32.96 0.67
CA GLU A 175 12.00 32.06 1.83
C GLU A 175 10.71 31.95 2.65
N LYS A 176 10.00 33.08 2.84
CA LYS A 176 8.78 33.12 3.64
C LYS A 176 7.63 32.42 2.93
N PHE A 177 6.96 31.50 3.61
CA PHE A 177 5.76 30.82 3.09
C PHE A 177 4.64 31.82 2.79
N GLY A 178 3.81 31.48 1.81
CA GLY A 178 2.56 32.17 1.51
C GLY A 178 1.48 31.90 2.57
N THR A 179 0.30 32.47 2.36
CA THR A 179 -0.87 32.21 3.20
C THR A 179 -1.36 30.79 2.97
N LYS A 180 -1.44 30.00 4.05
CA LYS A 180 -1.88 28.61 3.99
C LYS A 180 -3.38 28.47 3.92
N VAL A 181 -3.83 27.50 3.16
CA VAL A 181 -5.21 27.01 3.09
C VAL A 181 -5.22 25.57 3.57
N GLU A 182 -6.12 25.26 4.49
CA GLU A 182 -6.32 23.91 5.00
C GLU A 182 -7.35 23.18 4.11
N ILE A 183 -7.04 21.97 3.67
CA ILE A 183 -7.97 21.13 2.89
C ILE A 183 -8.35 19.91 3.73
N LYS A 184 -9.65 19.63 3.77
CA LYS A 184 -10.23 18.48 4.49
C LYS A 184 -11.07 17.60 3.58
N ASN A 185 -11.55 16.47 4.10
CA ASN A 185 -12.46 15.55 3.43
C ASN A 185 -11.83 14.76 2.25
N MET A 186 -10.55 14.46 2.33
CA MET A 186 -9.88 13.57 1.39
C MET A 186 -9.90 12.16 1.95
N ASN A 187 -10.64 11.27 1.31
CA ASN A 187 -10.87 9.89 1.76
C ASN A 187 -10.09 8.84 0.93
N SER A 188 -9.15 9.29 0.11
CA SER A 188 -8.24 8.43 -0.66
C SER A 188 -6.94 9.15 -0.99
N PHE A 189 -5.87 8.40 -1.26
CA PHE A 189 -4.59 8.98 -1.68
C PHE A 189 -4.68 9.73 -3.01
N SER A 190 -5.51 9.24 -3.93
CA SER A 190 -5.82 9.96 -5.17
C SER A 190 -6.50 11.30 -4.91
N ALA A 191 -7.41 11.35 -3.94
CA ALA A 191 -8.08 12.60 -3.53
C ALA A 191 -7.08 13.58 -2.90
N ILE A 192 -6.11 13.10 -2.09
CA ILE A 192 -5.04 13.94 -1.54
C ILE A 192 -4.25 14.60 -2.68
N GLN A 193 -3.77 13.80 -3.64
CA GLN A 193 -3.01 14.31 -4.77
C GLN A 193 -3.80 15.37 -5.55
N LYS A 194 -5.01 15.02 -5.99
CA LYS A 194 -5.85 15.91 -6.81
C LYS A 194 -6.24 17.20 -6.10
N ALA A 195 -6.56 17.10 -4.81
CA ALA A 195 -6.94 18.26 -4.00
C ALA A 195 -5.79 19.25 -3.86
N ILE A 196 -4.56 18.75 -3.66
CA ILE A 196 -3.37 19.59 -3.58
C ILE A 196 -3.05 20.22 -4.92
N ASP A 197 -3.05 19.43 -6.01
CA ASP A 197 -2.73 19.90 -7.36
C ASP A 197 -3.73 21.00 -7.77
N TYR A 198 -5.04 20.78 -7.54
CA TYR A 198 -6.07 21.80 -7.77
C TYR A 198 -5.85 23.07 -6.94
N GLU A 199 -5.55 22.93 -5.66
CA GLU A 199 -5.39 24.08 -4.76
C GLU A 199 -4.14 24.90 -5.10
N ILE A 200 -3.05 24.25 -5.53
CA ILE A 200 -1.84 24.92 -6.03
C ILE A 200 -2.21 25.80 -7.25
N GLU A 201 -2.89 25.22 -8.24
CA GLU A 201 -3.32 25.94 -9.44
C GLU A 201 -4.22 27.10 -9.10
N ARG A 202 -5.24 26.89 -8.25
CA ARG A 202 -6.14 27.93 -7.79
C ARG A 202 -5.43 29.10 -7.10
N GLN A 203 -4.45 28.81 -6.23
CA GLN A 203 -3.70 29.85 -5.53
C GLN A 203 -2.78 30.62 -6.47
N ILE A 204 -2.13 29.95 -7.42
CA ILE A 204 -1.30 30.59 -8.45
C ILE A 204 -2.17 31.54 -9.28
N GLU A 205 -3.27 31.06 -9.85
CA GLU A 205 -4.19 31.86 -10.67
C GLU A 205 -4.70 33.11 -9.90
N ALA A 206 -5.10 32.92 -8.64
CA ALA A 206 -5.57 34.02 -7.81
C ALA A 206 -4.49 35.09 -7.60
N LEU A 207 -3.25 34.70 -7.31
CA LEU A 207 -2.13 35.61 -7.09
C LEU A 207 -1.71 36.33 -8.37
N GLU A 208 -1.67 35.64 -9.51
CA GLU A 208 -1.37 36.22 -10.82
C GLU A 208 -2.43 37.26 -11.25
N ASN A 209 -3.69 37.06 -10.87
CA ASN A 209 -4.78 38.01 -11.06
C ASN A 209 -4.81 39.14 -10.00
N GLY A 210 -3.82 39.21 -9.12
CA GLY A 210 -3.69 40.27 -8.09
C GLY A 210 -4.63 40.08 -6.88
N ALA A 211 -5.27 38.93 -6.74
CA ALA A 211 -6.07 38.60 -5.57
C ALA A 211 -5.20 38.18 -4.39
N LYS A 212 -5.72 38.32 -3.16
CA LYS A 212 -5.07 37.85 -1.96
C LYS A 212 -5.60 36.48 -1.56
N ILE A 213 -4.71 35.58 -1.18
CA ILE A 213 -5.13 34.32 -0.55
C ILE A 213 -5.55 34.59 0.88
N VAL A 214 -6.74 34.12 1.23
CA VAL A 214 -7.29 34.19 2.60
C VAL A 214 -7.01 32.88 3.31
N GLN A 215 -6.62 32.94 4.58
CA GLN A 215 -6.47 31.77 5.41
C GLN A 215 -7.84 31.19 5.74
N GLU A 216 -8.15 30.07 5.16
CA GLU A 216 -9.45 29.40 5.30
C GLU A 216 -9.30 27.88 5.34
N THR A 217 -10.38 27.20 5.75
CA THR A 217 -10.53 25.76 5.57
C THR A 217 -11.44 25.51 4.35
N ARG A 218 -10.99 24.62 3.47
CA ARG A 218 -11.71 24.19 2.27
C ARG A 218 -12.00 22.70 2.32
N LEU A 219 -13.07 22.25 1.70
CA LEU A 219 -13.39 20.84 1.51
C LEU A 219 -13.04 20.41 0.10
N TRP A 220 -12.44 19.22 -0.02
CA TRP A 220 -12.39 18.54 -1.31
C TRP A 220 -13.77 17.99 -1.68
N GLU A 221 -14.24 18.34 -2.86
CA GLU A 221 -15.51 17.90 -3.45
C GLU A 221 -15.22 16.93 -4.60
N GLU A 222 -15.36 15.63 -4.33
CA GLU A 222 -14.95 14.57 -5.28
C GLU A 222 -15.72 14.66 -6.60
N ASN A 223 -17.04 14.90 -6.57
CA ASN A 223 -17.84 14.99 -7.79
C ASN A 223 -17.48 16.20 -8.66
N GLY A 224 -17.11 17.31 -8.04
CA GLY A 224 -16.71 18.54 -8.72
C GLY A 224 -15.22 18.63 -9.03
N GLN A 225 -14.40 17.72 -8.51
CA GLN A 225 -12.93 17.71 -8.60
C GLN A 225 -12.34 19.10 -8.27
N ARG A 226 -12.79 19.69 -7.17
CA ARG A 226 -12.40 21.05 -6.73
C ARG A 226 -12.45 21.19 -5.23
N THR A 227 -11.77 22.21 -4.72
CA THR A 227 -11.93 22.63 -3.32
C THR A 227 -13.04 23.70 -3.21
N VAL A 228 -13.84 23.64 -2.14
CA VAL A 228 -14.88 24.63 -1.83
C VAL A 228 -14.68 25.19 -0.44
N SER A 229 -14.86 26.50 -0.26
CA SER A 229 -14.74 27.14 1.04
C SER A 229 -15.78 26.61 2.03
N MET A 230 -15.33 26.24 3.22
CA MET A 230 -16.24 25.87 4.31
C MET A 230 -16.60 27.06 5.19
N ARG A 231 -15.58 27.77 5.64
CA ARG A 231 -15.68 28.88 6.59
C ARG A 231 -14.37 29.66 6.57
N SER A 232 -14.46 30.98 6.55
CA SER A 232 -13.29 31.81 6.83
C SER A 232 -12.94 31.68 8.31
N LYS A 233 -11.68 31.39 8.64
CA LYS A 233 -11.18 31.49 10.01
C LYS A 233 -11.00 32.98 10.34
N GLU A 234 -11.97 33.59 10.97
CA GLU A 234 -11.76 34.84 11.68
C GLU A 234 -10.99 34.54 12.97
N GLY A 235 -9.67 34.66 12.90
CA GLY A 235 -8.75 34.47 14.02
C GLY A 235 -8.28 33.01 14.20
N SER A 236 -7.04 32.85 14.66
CA SER A 236 -6.55 31.54 15.14
C SER A 236 -7.35 31.16 16.38
N SER A 237 -7.96 29.97 16.37
CA SER A 237 -8.61 29.44 17.56
C SER A 237 -7.55 29.28 18.67
N ASP A 238 -7.64 30.10 19.71
CA ASP A 238 -6.85 29.91 20.90
C ASP A 238 -7.47 28.75 21.68
N TYR A 239 -6.79 27.58 21.62
CA TYR A 239 -7.26 26.39 22.33
C TYR A 239 -6.99 26.44 23.83
N ARG A 240 -6.30 27.47 24.34
CA ARG A 240 -6.04 27.67 25.78
C ARG A 240 -5.57 26.41 26.46
N TYR A 241 -4.53 25.77 25.90
CA TYR A 241 -3.96 24.57 26.44
C TYR A 241 -3.52 24.74 27.89
N PHE A 242 -3.82 23.76 28.73
CA PHE A 242 -3.23 23.60 30.04
C PHE A 242 -3.10 22.11 30.38
N PRO A 243 -2.19 21.72 31.31
CA PRO A 243 -1.97 20.31 31.66
C PRO A 243 -3.25 19.61 32.10
N GLU A 244 -3.46 18.37 31.63
CA GLU A 244 -4.57 17.54 32.05
C GLU A 244 -4.37 17.10 33.51
N PRO A 245 -5.16 17.58 34.48
CA PRO A 245 -4.90 17.33 35.88
C PRO A 245 -5.20 15.90 36.33
N ASP A 246 -6.01 15.17 35.56
CA ASP A 246 -6.45 13.83 35.93
C ASP A 246 -5.50 12.73 35.42
N LEU A 247 -4.53 13.07 34.58
CA LEU A 247 -3.52 12.14 34.06
C LEU A 247 -2.11 12.56 34.55
N PRO A 248 -1.39 11.64 35.19
CA PRO A 248 0.00 11.91 35.58
C PRO A 248 0.89 12.05 34.35
N PRO A 249 2.07 12.70 34.49
CA PRO A 249 3.10 12.67 33.46
C PRO A 249 3.44 11.25 33.04
N ILE A 250 3.81 11.08 31.79
CA ILE A 250 4.19 9.80 31.19
C ILE A 250 5.70 9.71 31.21
N GLU A 251 6.23 8.69 31.83
CA GLU A 251 7.64 8.35 31.80
C GLU A 251 7.85 7.07 31.00
N VAL A 252 8.79 7.09 30.05
CA VAL A 252 9.19 5.93 29.26
C VAL A 252 10.55 5.47 29.76
N SER A 253 10.60 4.32 30.45
CA SER A 253 11.84 3.76 30.94
C SER A 253 12.71 3.23 29.80
N ALA A 254 14.02 3.14 30.02
CA ALA A 254 14.95 2.57 29.07
C ALA A 254 14.62 1.10 28.75
N GLU A 255 14.13 0.36 29.74
CA GLU A 255 13.73 -1.06 29.60
C GLU A 255 12.51 -1.20 28.69
N GLN A 256 11.48 -0.37 28.89
CA GLN A 256 10.29 -0.34 28.03
C GLN A 256 10.65 0.04 26.61
N LEU A 257 11.52 1.01 26.44
CA LEU A 257 11.99 1.46 25.11
C LEU A 257 12.69 0.32 24.34
N GLU A 258 13.63 -0.39 25.00
CA GLU A 258 14.32 -1.51 24.36
C GLU A 258 13.36 -2.71 24.12
N GLN A 259 12.42 -2.98 25.01
CA GLN A 259 11.40 -4.01 24.79
C GLN A 259 10.58 -3.68 23.53
N TRP A 260 9.99 -2.48 23.45
CA TRP A 260 9.15 -2.11 22.32
C TRP A 260 9.92 -2.02 21.01
N LYS A 261 11.20 -1.63 21.07
CA LYS A 261 12.10 -1.64 19.92
C LYS A 261 12.35 -3.05 19.38
N ALA A 262 12.51 -4.03 20.28
CA ALA A 262 12.69 -5.43 19.90
C ALA A 262 11.43 -6.07 19.27
N GLU A 263 10.25 -5.52 19.55
CA GLU A 263 8.99 -5.97 18.98
C GLU A 263 8.71 -5.41 17.57
N ILE A 264 9.51 -4.44 17.08
CA ILE A 264 9.33 -3.85 15.76
C ILE A 264 9.78 -4.85 14.70
N PRO A 265 8.91 -5.25 13.76
CA PRO A 265 9.31 -6.12 12.66
C PRO A 265 10.23 -5.39 11.69
N GLU A 266 10.82 -6.13 10.75
CA GLU A 266 11.51 -5.50 9.62
C GLU A 266 10.54 -4.59 8.85
N LEU A 267 10.90 -3.30 8.75
CA LEU A 267 10.03 -2.27 8.18
C LEU A 267 10.00 -2.34 6.63
N PRO A 268 8.96 -1.80 5.98
CA PRO A 268 8.81 -1.85 4.51
C PRO A 268 10.05 -1.37 3.75
N ALA A 269 10.64 -0.25 4.16
CA ALA A 269 11.85 0.29 3.52
C ALA A 269 13.07 -0.64 3.64
N GLN A 270 13.22 -1.28 4.79
CA GLN A 270 14.29 -2.27 5.02
C GLN A 270 14.09 -3.52 4.16
N LYS A 271 12.85 -4.03 4.08
CA LYS A 271 12.51 -5.15 3.20
C LYS A 271 12.76 -4.81 1.73
N ARG A 272 12.36 -3.62 1.25
CA ARG A 272 12.63 -3.17 -0.13
C ARG A 272 14.13 -3.19 -0.41
N SER A 273 14.93 -2.56 0.44
CA SER A 273 16.39 -2.55 0.29
C SER A 273 16.98 -3.97 0.26
N ARG A 274 16.50 -4.86 1.11
CA ARG A 274 16.95 -6.27 1.14
C ARG A 274 16.52 -7.01 -0.13
N TYR A 275 15.32 -6.83 -0.62
CA TYR A 275 14.85 -7.47 -1.86
C TYR A 275 15.65 -7.02 -3.09
N GLU A 276 15.98 -5.74 -3.17
CA GLU A 276 16.82 -5.20 -4.24
C GLU A 276 18.26 -5.73 -4.16
N THR A 277 18.88 -5.65 -2.99
CA THR A 277 20.31 -5.92 -2.82
C THR A 277 20.65 -7.40 -2.71
N GLN A 278 19.80 -8.21 -2.05
CA GLN A 278 20.07 -9.62 -1.78
C GLN A 278 19.33 -10.56 -2.72
N LEU A 279 18.11 -10.20 -3.15
CA LEU A 279 17.31 -11.05 -4.04
C LEU A 279 17.36 -10.61 -5.50
N GLY A 280 17.98 -9.46 -5.79
CA GLY A 280 18.15 -8.92 -7.15
C GLY A 280 16.83 -8.56 -7.84
N LEU A 281 15.82 -8.17 -7.06
CA LEU A 281 14.55 -7.68 -7.59
C LEU A 281 14.67 -6.23 -8.07
N SER A 282 13.76 -5.81 -8.93
CA SER A 282 13.64 -4.41 -9.29
C SER A 282 13.05 -3.60 -8.12
N ALA A 283 13.35 -2.30 -8.05
CA ALA A 283 12.74 -1.41 -7.06
C ALA A 283 11.20 -1.42 -7.14
N TYR A 284 10.65 -1.53 -8.36
CA TYR A 284 9.22 -1.66 -8.57
C TYR A 284 8.65 -2.93 -7.94
N ASP A 285 9.27 -4.09 -8.20
CA ASP A 285 8.81 -5.37 -7.65
C ASP A 285 8.92 -5.39 -6.12
N ALA A 286 10.04 -4.90 -5.59
CA ALA A 286 10.25 -4.79 -4.16
C ALA A 286 9.16 -3.92 -3.49
N ARG A 287 8.80 -2.81 -4.12
CA ARG A 287 7.74 -1.93 -3.64
C ARG A 287 6.37 -2.61 -3.65
N VAL A 288 6.00 -3.27 -4.76
CA VAL A 288 4.70 -3.97 -4.88
C VAL A 288 4.58 -5.08 -3.85
N LEU A 289 5.62 -5.89 -3.66
CA LEU A 289 5.62 -6.98 -2.68
C LEU A 289 5.53 -6.48 -1.23
N THR A 290 6.05 -5.30 -0.94
CA THR A 290 6.07 -4.73 0.42
C THR A 290 4.92 -3.76 0.69
N ASP A 291 3.98 -3.59 -0.23
CA ASP A 291 2.79 -2.75 0.00
C ASP A 291 1.88 -3.32 1.09
N ASP A 292 1.85 -4.64 1.21
CA ASP A 292 1.14 -5.36 2.25
C ASP A 292 2.08 -6.31 3.00
N ARG A 293 1.98 -6.32 4.34
CA ARG A 293 2.83 -7.16 5.20
C ARG A 293 2.62 -8.64 4.95
N GLU A 294 1.37 -9.08 4.83
CA GLU A 294 1.05 -10.50 4.63
C GLU A 294 1.54 -11.00 3.26
N VAL A 295 1.49 -10.14 2.23
CA VAL A 295 2.03 -10.45 0.89
C VAL A 295 3.55 -10.58 0.95
N ALA A 296 4.23 -9.68 1.67
CA ALA A 296 5.67 -9.76 1.85
C ALA A 296 6.11 -11.03 2.59
N GLU A 297 5.41 -11.36 3.68
CA GLU A 297 5.68 -12.59 4.47
C GLU A 297 5.41 -13.86 3.65
N TYR A 298 4.33 -13.86 2.85
CA TYR A 298 4.02 -14.97 1.93
C TYR A 298 5.12 -15.16 0.88
N PHE A 299 5.57 -14.07 0.26
CA PHE A 299 6.68 -14.09 -0.70
C PHE A 299 7.96 -14.64 -0.07
N GLU A 300 8.34 -14.13 1.10
CA GLU A 300 9.52 -14.58 1.82
C GLU A 300 9.47 -16.07 2.17
N ALA A 301 8.32 -16.55 2.61
CA ALA A 301 8.12 -17.98 2.92
C ALA A 301 8.28 -18.86 1.66
N ALA A 302 7.75 -18.42 0.51
CA ALA A 302 7.93 -19.15 -0.74
C ALA A 302 9.40 -19.18 -1.20
N VAL A 303 10.12 -18.08 -1.05
CA VAL A 303 11.56 -18.01 -1.35
C VAL A 303 12.37 -18.88 -0.38
N ALA A 304 12.04 -18.85 0.91
CA ALA A 304 12.67 -19.70 1.94
C ALA A 304 12.45 -21.20 1.68
N ALA A 305 11.33 -21.58 1.04
CA ALA A 305 11.06 -22.93 0.58
C ALA A 305 11.87 -23.34 -0.68
N GLY A 306 12.79 -22.49 -1.13
CA GLY A 306 13.75 -22.79 -2.19
C GLY A 306 13.29 -22.44 -3.61
N ALA A 307 12.32 -21.55 -3.76
CA ALA A 307 11.89 -21.06 -5.08
C ALA A 307 12.70 -19.83 -5.52
N ASN A 308 12.85 -19.66 -6.82
CA ASN A 308 13.52 -18.52 -7.42
C ASN A 308 12.76 -17.21 -7.13
N PRO A 309 13.38 -16.19 -6.50
CA PRO A 309 12.70 -14.95 -6.09
C PRO A 309 11.99 -14.23 -7.24
N LYS A 310 12.63 -14.12 -8.42
CA LYS A 310 12.04 -13.42 -9.58
C LYS A 310 10.81 -14.13 -10.11
N LEU A 311 10.83 -15.46 -10.12
CA LEU A 311 9.67 -16.24 -10.57
C LEU A 311 8.53 -16.14 -9.57
N VAL A 312 8.82 -16.27 -8.26
CA VAL A 312 7.80 -16.09 -7.20
C VAL A 312 7.18 -14.69 -7.29
N THR A 313 8.02 -13.65 -7.47
CA THR A 313 7.53 -12.27 -7.65
C THR A 313 6.48 -12.18 -8.75
N ASN A 314 6.77 -12.71 -9.94
CA ASN A 314 5.81 -12.69 -11.05
C ASN A 314 4.48 -13.35 -10.69
N TRP A 315 4.53 -14.51 -10.02
CA TRP A 315 3.30 -15.21 -9.62
C TRP A 315 2.51 -14.44 -8.56
N VAL A 316 3.18 -13.89 -7.56
CA VAL A 316 2.52 -13.14 -6.48
C VAL A 316 1.94 -11.83 -6.99
N THR A 317 2.71 -11.05 -7.76
CA THR A 317 2.30 -9.69 -8.19
C THR A 317 1.36 -9.67 -9.38
N GLN A 318 1.28 -10.75 -10.15
CA GLN A 318 0.42 -10.83 -11.34
C GLN A 318 -0.75 -11.80 -11.15
N ASP A 319 -0.48 -13.12 -11.20
CA ASP A 319 -1.55 -14.12 -11.27
C ASP A 319 -2.32 -14.25 -9.94
N ILE A 320 -1.61 -14.29 -8.80
CA ILE A 320 -2.25 -14.36 -7.47
C ILE A 320 -2.94 -13.03 -7.16
N ALA A 321 -2.27 -11.88 -7.36
CA ALA A 321 -2.86 -10.57 -7.12
C ALA A 321 -4.13 -10.35 -7.96
N ALA A 322 -4.13 -10.77 -9.23
CA ALA A 322 -5.33 -10.70 -10.07
C ALA A 322 -6.48 -11.56 -9.51
N TYR A 323 -6.16 -12.76 -9.02
CA TYR A 323 -7.17 -13.62 -8.40
C TYR A 323 -7.75 -13.00 -7.12
N LEU A 324 -6.90 -12.49 -6.24
CA LEU A 324 -7.30 -11.84 -4.99
C LEU A 324 -8.22 -10.65 -5.26
N ASN A 325 -7.82 -9.76 -6.18
CA ASN A 325 -8.60 -8.57 -6.54
C ASN A 325 -9.97 -8.92 -7.13
N ASN A 326 -10.03 -9.91 -8.04
CA ASN A 326 -11.28 -10.31 -8.68
C ASN A 326 -12.26 -10.95 -7.69
N ASN A 327 -11.76 -11.62 -6.65
CA ASN A 327 -12.58 -12.31 -5.66
C ASN A 327 -12.71 -11.52 -4.35
N LYS A 328 -12.08 -10.34 -4.22
CA LYS A 328 -12.06 -9.51 -3.02
C LYS A 328 -11.52 -10.27 -1.79
N LEU A 329 -10.47 -11.05 -1.99
CA LEU A 329 -9.81 -11.84 -0.96
C LEU A 329 -8.46 -11.24 -0.60
N THR A 330 -7.99 -11.52 0.60
CA THR A 330 -6.60 -11.31 1.04
C THR A 330 -5.77 -12.56 0.79
N ILE A 331 -4.43 -12.43 0.88
CA ILE A 331 -3.53 -13.57 0.65
C ILE A 331 -3.64 -14.63 1.76
N SER A 332 -4.05 -14.24 2.96
CA SER A 332 -4.29 -15.14 4.10
C SER A 332 -5.57 -15.97 3.97
N GLU A 333 -6.51 -15.57 3.09
CA GLU A 333 -7.77 -16.26 2.87
C GLU A 333 -7.71 -17.34 1.80
N ILE A 334 -6.61 -17.47 1.06
CA ILE A 334 -6.46 -18.51 0.03
C ILE A 334 -5.87 -19.80 0.60
N ALA A 335 -6.25 -20.93 -0.01
CA ALA A 335 -5.76 -22.24 0.40
C ALA A 335 -4.33 -22.56 -0.10
N LEU A 336 -3.82 -21.80 -1.07
CA LEU A 336 -2.47 -21.95 -1.62
C LEU A 336 -1.44 -21.50 -0.59
N LYS A 337 -0.69 -22.44 -0.03
CA LYS A 337 0.41 -22.15 0.90
C LYS A 337 1.67 -21.71 0.16
N PRO A 338 2.55 -20.90 0.79
CA PRO A 338 3.80 -20.44 0.16
C PRO A 338 4.68 -21.59 -0.33
N GLU A 339 4.76 -22.68 0.43
CA GLU A 339 5.55 -23.86 0.08
C GLU A 339 5.02 -24.55 -1.19
N VAL A 340 3.70 -24.55 -1.39
CA VAL A 340 3.07 -25.12 -2.58
C VAL A 340 3.30 -24.24 -3.80
N LEU A 341 3.32 -22.92 -3.62
CA LEU A 341 3.75 -22.01 -4.70
C LEU A 341 5.21 -22.27 -5.06
N ALA A 342 6.07 -22.43 -4.07
CA ALA A 342 7.48 -22.78 -4.31
C ALA A 342 7.63 -24.10 -5.08
N GLU A 343 6.84 -25.12 -4.71
CA GLU A 343 6.80 -26.39 -5.42
C GLU A 343 6.38 -26.19 -6.89
N LEU A 344 5.31 -25.42 -7.15
CA LEU A 344 4.81 -25.11 -8.49
C LEU A 344 5.87 -24.38 -9.33
N VAL A 345 6.53 -23.37 -8.76
CA VAL A 345 7.60 -22.59 -9.43
C VAL A 345 8.79 -23.50 -9.76
N ASN A 346 9.20 -24.36 -8.83
CA ASN A 346 10.32 -25.30 -9.03
C ASN A 346 10.00 -26.35 -10.12
N LEU A 347 8.74 -26.78 -10.26
CA LEU A 347 8.32 -27.67 -11.35
C LEU A 347 8.45 -27.00 -12.73
N ILE A 348 8.18 -25.69 -12.80
CA ILE A 348 8.38 -24.91 -14.02
C ILE A 348 9.86 -24.76 -14.34
N GLU A 349 10.66 -24.38 -13.36
CA GLU A 349 12.09 -24.14 -13.53
C GLU A 349 12.85 -25.39 -13.94
N LYS A 350 12.43 -26.56 -13.44
CA LYS A 350 12.96 -27.87 -13.84
C LYS A 350 12.41 -28.37 -15.19
N GLY A 351 11.51 -27.64 -15.82
CA GLY A 351 10.88 -28.07 -17.08
C GLY A 351 9.93 -29.26 -16.93
N THR A 352 9.48 -29.57 -15.70
CA THR A 352 8.52 -30.67 -15.47
C THR A 352 7.14 -30.30 -15.99
N ILE A 353 6.75 -29.04 -15.91
CA ILE A 353 5.51 -28.48 -16.48
C ILE A 353 5.79 -27.15 -17.18
N SER A 354 4.94 -26.80 -18.13
CA SER A 354 5.00 -25.47 -18.76
C SER A 354 4.32 -24.41 -17.89
N GLY A 355 4.69 -23.13 -18.08
CA GLY A 355 4.03 -22.02 -17.41
C GLY A 355 2.52 -21.95 -17.67
N LYS A 356 2.06 -22.41 -18.85
CA LYS A 356 0.63 -22.51 -19.18
C LYS A 356 -0.08 -23.53 -18.29
N ILE A 357 0.50 -24.71 -18.14
CA ILE A 357 -0.04 -25.76 -17.26
C ILE A 357 -0.06 -25.26 -15.81
N ALA A 358 0.99 -24.60 -15.38
CA ALA A 358 1.06 -24.01 -14.02
C ALA A 358 -0.08 -23.01 -13.77
N LYS A 359 -0.42 -22.15 -14.75
CA LYS A 359 -1.55 -21.21 -14.63
C LYS A 359 -2.90 -21.93 -14.52
N GLU A 360 -3.09 -23.02 -15.25
CA GLU A 360 -4.30 -23.83 -15.15
C GLU A 360 -4.43 -24.50 -13.78
N LEU A 361 -3.31 -24.94 -13.18
CA LEU A 361 -3.29 -25.54 -11.85
C LEU A 361 -3.44 -24.53 -10.73
N LEU A 362 -2.95 -23.30 -10.92
CA LEU A 362 -2.93 -22.26 -9.89
C LEU A 362 -4.33 -21.99 -9.32
N SER A 363 -5.35 -21.87 -10.18
CA SER A 363 -6.72 -21.59 -9.73
C SER A 363 -7.27 -22.71 -8.82
N GLU A 364 -6.93 -23.96 -9.10
CA GLU A 364 -7.33 -25.09 -8.26
C GLU A 364 -6.56 -25.12 -6.94
N LEU A 365 -5.26 -24.84 -6.98
CA LEU A 365 -4.42 -24.76 -5.78
C LEU A 365 -4.82 -23.59 -4.88
N ILE A 366 -5.19 -22.44 -5.44
CA ILE A 366 -5.71 -21.28 -4.67
C ILE A 366 -7.01 -21.66 -3.96
N ALA A 367 -7.90 -22.37 -4.63
CA ALA A 367 -9.22 -22.70 -4.09
C ALA A 367 -9.20 -23.87 -3.10
N LYS A 368 -8.34 -24.88 -3.32
CA LYS A 368 -8.39 -26.16 -2.59
C LYS A 368 -7.11 -26.48 -1.82
N GLY A 369 -5.99 -25.82 -2.13
CA GLY A 369 -4.68 -26.19 -1.60
C GLY A 369 -4.19 -27.53 -2.14
N GLY A 370 -3.36 -28.21 -1.36
CA GLY A 370 -2.77 -29.51 -1.70
C GLY A 370 -1.33 -29.36 -2.26
N SER A 371 -0.74 -30.46 -2.78
CA SER A 371 0.58 -30.46 -3.39
C SER A 371 0.48 -30.22 -4.90
N ALA A 372 1.30 -29.31 -5.42
CA ALA A 372 1.41 -29.04 -6.84
C ALA A 372 1.92 -30.27 -7.59
N LYS A 373 2.89 -31.01 -7.03
CA LYS A 373 3.47 -32.21 -7.61
C LYS A 373 2.44 -33.33 -7.72
N GLU A 374 1.72 -33.62 -6.64
CA GLU A 374 0.66 -34.63 -6.66
C GLU A 374 -0.44 -34.30 -7.67
N LEU A 375 -0.81 -33.02 -7.79
CA LEU A 375 -1.82 -32.58 -8.75
C LEU A 375 -1.36 -32.76 -10.19
N VAL A 376 -0.08 -32.48 -10.49
CA VAL A 376 0.55 -32.72 -11.80
C VAL A 376 0.57 -34.21 -12.14
N GLU A 377 0.96 -35.06 -11.20
CA GLU A 377 1.00 -36.52 -11.38
C GLU A 377 -0.39 -37.07 -11.59
N LYS A 378 -1.35 -36.72 -10.75
CA LYS A 378 -2.76 -37.17 -10.84
C LYS A 378 -3.43 -36.78 -12.16
N LYS A 379 -3.11 -35.62 -12.70
CA LYS A 379 -3.66 -35.14 -13.97
C LYS A 379 -2.84 -35.58 -15.19
N GLY A 380 -1.70 -36.24 -15.00
CA GLY A 380 -0.80 -36.67 -16.09
C GLY A 380 -0.24 -35.50 -16.90
N LEU A 381 0.06 -34.38 -16.27
CA LEU A 381 0.47 -33.13 -16.91
C LEU A 381 2.00 -32.93 -17.03
N ILE A 382 2.78 -33.98 -16.81
CA ILE A 382 4.23 -33.96 -16.99
C ILE A 382 4.57 -33.58 -18.42
N GLN A 383 5.49 -32.68 -18.60
CA GLN A 383 5.94 -32.18 -19.91
C GLN A 383 6.64 -33.31 -20.69
N ILE A 384 6.34 -33.41 -21.96
CA ILE A 384 7.01 -34.34 -22.88
C ILE A 384 8.25 -33.62 -23.40
N SER A 385 9.42 -34.00 -22.88
CA SER A 385 10.73 -33.46 -23.26
C SER A 385 11.63 -34.53 -23.89
N ASP A 386 11.11 -35.74 -24.13
CA ASP A 386 11.85 -36.74 -24.89
C ASP A 386 11.87 -36.40 -26.38
N PRO A 387 13.07 -36.13 -26.98
CA PRO A 387 13.18 -35.81 -28.40
C PRO A 387 12.56 -36.89 -29.33
N ALA A 388 12.73 -38.14 -28.98
CA ALA A 388 12.24 -39.25 -29.82
C ALA A 388 10.70 -39.32 -29.87
N GLU A 389 10.05 -39.08 -28.73
CA GLU A 389 8.59 -39.02 -28.66
C GLU A 389 8.03 -37.81 -29.42
N LEU A 390 8.66 -36.62 -29.25
CA LEU A 390 8.28 -35.42 -29.99
C LEU A 390 8.52 -35.55 -31.50
N GLU A 391 9.65 -36.10 -31.92
CA GLU A 391 9.96 -36.34 -33.34
C GLU A 391 8.88 -37.22 -33.99
N LYS A 392 8.45 -38.28 -33.32
CA LYS A 392 7.39 -39.16 -33.83
C LYS A 392 6.07 -38.39 -34.04
N ILE A 393 5.68 -37.57 -33.06
CA ILE A 393 4.49 -36.74 -33.16
C ILE A 393 4.59 -35.72 -34.29
N ILE A 394 5.76 -35.10 -34.45
CA ILE A 394 6.03 -34.13 -35.52
C ILE A 394 6.02 -34.77 -36.89
N ASP A 395 6.62 -35.96 -37.06
CA ASP A 395 6.67 -36.69 -38.31
C ASP A 395 5.25 -37.10 -38.76
N GLU A 396 4.41 -37.57 -37.82
CA GLU A 396 3.01 -37.89 -38.10
C GLU A 396 2.23 -36.63 -38.57
N LEU A 397 2.46 -35.48 -37.96
CA LEU A 397 1.80 -34.23 -38.34
C LEU A 397 2.30 -33.68 -39.68
N ILE A 398 3.57 -33.81 -39.98
CA ILE A 398 4.16 -33.44 -41.27
C ILE A 398 3.59 -34.31 -42.38
N ALA A 399 3.53 -35.62 -42.15
CA ALA A 399 2.95 -36.57 -43.12
C ALA A 399 1.45 -36.30 -43.37
N ALA A 400 0.70 -35.91 -42.35
CA ALA A 400 -0.72 -35.59 -42.45
C ALA A 400 -1.02 -34.22 -43.14
N ASN A 401 -0.04 -33.34 -43.27
CA ASN A 401 -0.25 -31.99 -43.78
C ASN A 401 0.74 -31.60 -44.90
N PRO A 402 0.82 -32.33 -46.00
CA PRO A 402 1.78 -32.14 -47.07
C PRO A 402 1.68 -30.75 -47.73
N LYS A 403 0.46 -30.20 -47.86
CA LYS A 403 0.25 -28.85 -48.42
C LYS A 403 0.86 -27.75 -47.58
N GLU A 404 0.86 -27.86 -46.26
CA GLU A 404 1.46 -26.87 -45.37
C GLU A 404 2.99 -26.98 -45.38
N VAL A 405 3.51 -28.20 -45.53
CA VAL A 405 4.96 -28.41 -45.71
C VAL A 405 5.45 -27.74 -47.01
N GLU A 406 4.73 -27.88 -48.09
CA GLU A 406 5.05 -27.27 -49.40
C GLU A 406 5.01 -25.74 -49.31
N LYS A 407 4.03 -25.15 -48.58
CA LYS A 407 3.99 -23.71 -48.30
C LYS A 407 5.19 -23.24 -47.51
N PHE A 408 5.65 -24.00 -46.52
CA PHE A 408 6.88 -23.64 -45.76
C PHE A 408 8.09 -23.66 -46.69
N ARG A 409 8.28 -24.72 -47.48
CA ARG A 409 9.39 -24.85 -48.43
C ARG A 409 9.35 -23.82 -49.55
N SER A 410 8.19 -23.27 -49.88
CA SER A 410 8.03 -22.14 -50.83
C SER A 410 8.30 -20.76 -50.20
N GLY A 411 8.78 -20.70 -48.94
CA GLY A 411 9.21 -19.47 -48.29
C GLY A 411 8.19 -18.86 -47.29
N LYS A 412 7.04 -19.49 -47.06
CA LYS A 412 6.04 -19.02 -46.09
C LYS A 412 6.37 -19.53 -44.66
N THR A 413 7.32 -18.88 -43.99
CA THR A 413 7.83 -19.32 -42.67
C THR A 413 6.80 -19.25 -41.53
N ASN A 414 5.72 -18.48 -41.66
CA ASN A 414 4.63 -18.39 -40.69
C ASN A 414 3.85 -19.72 -40.51
N VAL A 415 3.95 -20.65 -41.46
CA VAL A 415 3.38 -21.99 -41.35
C VAL A 415 3.97 -22.82 -40.21
N LYS A 416 5.18 -22.49 -39.73
CA LYS A 416 5.78 -23.09 -38.53
C LYS A 416 4.83 -23.03 -37.34
N GLY A 417 4.18 -21.88 -37.12
CA GLY A 417 3.21 -21.70 -36.03
C GLY A 417 2.04 -22.66 -36.08
N PHE A 418 1.61 -23.08 -37.28
CA PHE A 418 0.58 -24.09 -37.46
C PHE A 418 1.04 -25.45 -36.89
N PHE A 419 2.24 -25.92 -37.25
CA PHE A 419 2.76 -27.20 -36.74
C PHE A 419 2.97 -27.18 -35.23
N VAL A 420 3.54 -26.08 -34.68
CA VAL A 420 3.66 -25.91 -33.23
C VAL A 420 2.29 -26.02 -32.56
N GLY A 421 1.29 -25.31 -33.09
CA GLY A 421 -0.10 -25.38 -32.58
C GLY A 421 -0.69 -26.79 -32.61
N GLN A 422 -0.45 -27.57 -33.69
CA GLN A 422 -0.93 -28.95 -33.82
C GLN A 422 -0.22 -29.89 -32.83
N VAL A 423 1.11 -29.76 -32.64
CA VAL A 423 1.83 -30.55 -31.63
C VAL A 423 1.30 -30.23 -30.23
N MET A 424 1.14 -28.96 -29.90
CA MET A 424 0.58 -28.53 -28.61
C MET A 424 -0.84 -29.08 -28.41
N LYS A 425 -1.68 -29.05 -29.43
CA LYS A 425 -3.03 -29.63 -29.38
C LYS A 425 -3.00 -31.15 -29.15
N LYS A 426 -2.18 -31.90 -29.92
CA LYS A 426 -2.08 -33.34 -29.82
C LYS A 426 -1.52 -33.82 -28.48
N THR A 427 -0.63 -33.03 -27.88
CA THR A 427 -0.04 -33.31 -26.57
C THR A 427 -0.77 -32.68 -25.40
N SER A 428 -1.94 -32.04 -25.65
CA SER A 428 -2.69 -31.30 -24.61
C SER A 428 -1.84 -30.26 -23.88
N GLY A 429 -0.96 -29.52 -24.60
CA GLY A 429 -0.08 -28.51 -24.06
C GLY A 429 1.16 -29.04 -23.34
N ARG A 430 1.44 -30.34 -23.35
CA ARG A 430 2.54 -31.00 -22.64
C ARG A 430 3.84 -31.03 -23.41
N ALA A 431 3.88 -30.78 -24.72
CA ALA A 431 5.15 -30.73 -25.46
C ALA A 431 6.04 -29.58 -24.99
N ASP A 432 7.35 -29.82 -24.86
CA ASP A 432 8.32 -28.75 -24.59
C ASP A 432 8.32 -27.75 -25.76
N PRO A 433 7.95 -26.47 -25.55
CA PRO A 433 7.82 -25.51 -26.65
C PRO A 433 9.16 -25.20 -27.34
N LYS A 434 10.27 -25.19 -26.59
CA LYS A 434 11.59 -24.88 -27.13
C LYS A 434 12.10 -26.04 -28.00
N LEU A 435 12.02 -27.25 -27.47
CA LEU A 435 12.41 -28.46 -28.18
C LEU A 435 11.50 -28.71 -29.39
N THR A 436 10.19 -28.54 -29.23
CA THR A 436 9.22 -28.65 -30.34
C THR A 436 9.57 -27.68 -31.47
N ASN A 437 9.87 -26.42 -31.17
CA ASN A 437 10.27 -25.45 -32.19
C ASN A 437 11.55 -25.86 -32.92
N GLN A 438 12.55 -26.36 -32.20
CA GLN A 438 13.82 -26.82 -32.78
C GLN A 438 13.63 -28.03 -33.69
N LEU A 439 12.85 -29.00 -33.24
CA LEU A 439 12.58 -30.21 -34.01
C LEU A 439 11.75 -29.93 -35.28
N ILE A 440 10.74 -29.06 -35.17
CA ILE A 440 9.94 -28.64 -36.34
C ILE A 440 10.83 -27.93 -37.37
N ASP A 441 11.71 -27.02 -36.93
CA ASP A 441 12.65 -26.34 -37.84
C ASP A 441 13.54 -27.33 -38.59
N LYS A 442 14.13 -28.28 -37.84
CA LYS A 442 14.99 -29.33 -38.41
C LYS A 442 14.23 -30.21 -39.42
N LYS A 443 13.01 -30.62 -39.10
CA LYS A 443 12.19 -31.53 -39.95
C LYS A 443 11.55 -30.84 -41.16
N LEU A 444 11.25 -29.55 -41.10
CA LEU A 444 10.71 -28.80 -42.24
C LEU A 444 11.77 -28.32 -43.23
N GLN A 445 13.02 -28.14 -42.79
CA GLN A 445 14.13 -27.72 -43.64
C GLN A 445 14.76 -28.88 -44.45
N GLY A 446 14.63 -30.08 -43.98
CA GLY A 446 15.30 -31.21 -44.57
C GLY A 446 14.74 -32.39 -44.83
#